data_354fdade0f24d35192fb58728614be5f
#
_entry.id   354fdade0f24d35192fb58728614be5f
#
_cell.length_a   1.000
_cell.length_b   1.000
_cell.length_c   1.000
_cell.angle_alpha   90.00
_cell.angle_beta   90.00
_cell.angle_gamma   90.00
#
_symmetry.space_group_name_H-M   'P 1'
#
loop_
_entity.id
_entity.type
_entity.pdbx_description
1 polymer ?
#
loop_
_entity_poly.entity_id
_entity_poly.type
_entity_poly.pdbx_seq_one_letter_code
_entity_poly.pdbx_strand_id
1 'polypeptide(L)'
;MKKEVFGLAVLFCTANSMAQSSTTLYGVVDDSFSFTNNQAGTHNYQMVNGGRGSSKWGFRTVEDLGGGLSAVAVLENGFDINTGKFGNGGRLFGRQSYVALNGPFGSIRLGRQYDLIADSLMPLASSLQFGGVLTTRAGDVDNVWGDYSVSNTIKYYTPVFAGLKFGALLSLGGVAGNFSQGRGEGLSLTYTGGPVTAAAALLRLNNPATSLYDTTATPVAGTTFTNPITNPTFSGYVSAHTLQIAGGGANVSVGNAVLGVLYTNTRFEDVVPTSSTPFSGTATFNSIEANATYRITPAVMVGAAYNYTKAESAKYSQVNLGAEYDLSKRTVLYTIAAWEHAIGTDSTGKPAVAALAFVTPSSTDNQVVVRVGIRHSF
;
A
#
# COMPACT_ATOMS: atom_id res chain seq x y z
N MET A 1 53.34 -63.12 26.01
CA MET A 1 51.98 -62.81 25.71
C MET A 1 51.80 -61.27 25.82
N LYS A 2 51.86 -60.55 24.70
CA LYS A 2 51.66 -59.10 24.66
C LYS A 2 50.23 -58.87 24.16
N LYS A 3 49.42 -58.17 24.96
CA LYS A 3 48.05 -57.76 24.60
C LYS A 3 48.15 -56.41 23.91
N GLU A 4 47.77 -56.34 22.66
CA GLU A 4 47.61 -55.13 21.91
C GLU A 4 46.22 -54.57 22.15
N VAL A 5 46.12 -53.34 22.67
CA VAL A 5 44.87 -52.61 22.86
C VAL A 5 44.67 -51.70 21.66
N PHE A 6 43.72 -52.06 20.78
CA PHE A 6 43.27 -51.19 19.67
C PHE A 6 42.36 -50.11 20.20
N GLY A 7 42.88 -48.87 20.25
CA GLY A 7 42.08 -47.68 20.56
C GLY A 7 41.29 -47.21 19.32
N LEU A 8 39.98 -47.34 19.35
CA LEU A 8 39.07 -46.84 18.30
C LEU A 8 38.85 -45.33 18.52
N ALA A 9 39.54 -44.49 17.74
CA ALA A 9 39.31 -43.04 17.74
C ALA A 9 38.07 -42.77 16.89
N VAL A 10 36.92 -42.43 17.55
CA VAL A 10 35.73 -41.91 16.89
C VAL A 10 35.93 -40.45 16.55
N LEU A 11 36.23 -40.16 15.28
CA LEU A 11 36.20 -38.78 14.76
C LEU A 11 34.74 -38.31 14.70
N PHE A 12 34.34 -37.44 15.61
CA PHE A 12 33.15 -36.62 15.48
C PHE A 12 33.40 -35.59 14.37
N CYS A 13 32.98 -35.87 13.15
CA CYS A 13 32.79 -34.86 12.14
C CYS A 13 31.62 -33.98 12.58
N THR A 14 31.88 -32.86 13.21
CA THR A 14 30.91 -31.79 13.36
C THR A 14 30.66 -31.24 11.94
N ALA A 15 29.60 -31.68 11.31
CA ALA A 15 29.08 -31.03 10.12
C ALA A 15 28.65 -29.61 10.56
N ASN A 16 29.51 -28.64 10.29
CA ASN A 16 29.12 -27.24 10.34
C ASN A 16 28.03 -27.09 9.27
N SER A 17 26.76 -27.09 9.67
CA SER A 17 25.66 -26.62 8.84
C SER A 17 25.99 -25.17 8.50
N MET A 18 26.56 -24.94 7.31
CA MET A 18 26.74 -23.60 6.79
C MET A 18 25.33 -23.03 6.62
N ALA A 19 24.92 -22.15 7.53
CA ALA A 19 23.72 -21.37 7.39
C ALA A 19 23.79 -20.67 6.03
N GLN A 20 22.91 -21.04 5.09
CA GLN A 20 22.98 -20.54 3.72
C GLN A 20 22.35 -19.14 3.70
N SER A 21 23.18 -18.11 3.87
CA SER A 21 22.76 -16.72 3.67
C SER A 21 22.55 -16.44 2.20
N SER A 22 21.45 -15.78 1.86
CA SER A 22 21.14 -15.39 0.49
C SER A 22 20.77 -13.91 0.41
N THR A 23 21.28 -13.25 -0.62
CA THR A 23 20.86 -11.88 -0.97
C THR A 23 20.25 -11.90 -2.36
N THR A 24 19.01 -11.47 -2.47
CA THR A 24 18.27 -11.38 -3.72
C THR A 24 18.08 -9.92 -4.09
N LEU A 25 18.54 -9.53 -5.27
CA LEU A 25 18.10 -8.31 -5.94
C LEU A 25 16.77 -8.61 -6.63
N TYR A 26 15.78 -7.78 -6.44
CA TYR A 26 14.48 -7.89 -7.07
C TYR A 26 13.96 -6.52 -7.50
N GLY A 27 13.00 -6.49 -8.42
CA GLY A 27 12.41 -5.23 -8.83
C GLY A 27 11.28 -5.36 -9.82
N VAL A 28 10.70 -4.22 -10.12
CA VAL A 28 9.67 -4.00 -11.13
C VAL A 28 10.00 -2.72 -11.86
N VAL A 29 9.93 -2.76 -13.17
CA VAL A 29 9.94 -1.61 -14.06
C VAL A 29 8.59 -1.59 -14.78
N ASP A 30 7.86 -0.50 -14.64
CA ASP A 30 6.49 -0.37 -15.15
C ASP A 30 6.32 1.04 -15.73
N ASP A 31 5.96 1.12 -17.00
CA ASP A 31 5.71 2.39 -17.66
C ASP A 31 4.52 2.30 -18.61
N SER A 32 3.82 3.41 -18.77
CA SER A 32 2.60 3.48 -19.58
C SER A 32 2.42 4.81 -20.28
N PHE A 33 1.84 4.75 -21.46
CA PHE A 33 1.21 5.89 -22.11
C PHE A 33 -0.17 6.10 -21.48
N SER A 34 -0.46 7.33 -21.06
CA SER A 34 -1.70 7.73 -20.41
C SER A 34 -2.39 8.86 -21.16
N PHE A 35 -3.66 8.67 -21.44
CA PHE A 35 -4.57 9.73 -21.87
C PHE A 35 -5.48 10.10 -20.70
N THR A 36 -5.66 11.41 -20.47
CA THR A 36 -6.63 11.97 -19.52
C THR A 36 -7.47 13.00 -20.24
N ASN A 37 -8.80 12.86 -20.17
CA ASN A 37 -9.72 13.77 -20.87
C ASN A 37 -9.74 15.18 -20.28
N ASN A 38 -9.52 15.31 -18.96
CA ASN A 38 -9.54 16.58 -18.26
C ASN A 38 -8.52 16.58 -17.11
N GLN A 39 -7.43 17.32 -17.27
CA GLN A 39 -6.48 17.69 -16.21
C GLN A 39 -6.52 19.21 -16.09
N ALA A 40 -7.10 19.72 -15.00
CA ALA A 40 -7.25 21.16 -14.75
C ALA A 40 -7.86 21.93 -15.94
N GLY A 41 -8.78 21.32 -16.69
CA GLY A 41 -9.52 21.96 -17.80
C GLY A 41 -9.06 21.56 -19.22
N THR A 42 -7.99 20.78 -19.35
CA THR A 42 -7.45 20.37 -20.66
C THR A 42 -7.22 18.85 -20.70
N HIS A 43 -7.25 18.26 -21.90
CA HIS A 43 -6.80 16.89 -22.08
C HIS A 43 -5.28 16.80 -22.01
N ASN A 44 -4.78 15.63 -21.60
CA ASN A 44 -3.35 15.38 -21.50
C ASN A 44 -2.96 14.00 -22.03
N TYR A 45 -1.78 13.95 -22.69
CA TYR A 45 -1.10 12.74 -23.14
C TYR A 45 0.29 12.74 -22.49
N GLN A 46 0.60 11.70 -21.72
CA GLN A 46 1.86 11.63 -20.98
C GLN A 46 2.36 10.20 -20.77
N MET A 47 3.66 10.06 -20.54
CA MET A 47 4.20 8.83 -19.96
C MET A 47 3.96 8.84 -18.45
N VAL A 48 3.56 7.70 -17.89
CA VAL A 48 3.28 7.56 -16.45
C VAL A 48 3.99 6.34 -15.91
N ASN A 49 4.92 6.62 -15.01
CA ASN A 49 5.60 5.59 -14.24
C ASN A 49 4.64 4.81 -13.36
N GLY A 50 4.74 3.49 -13.36
CA GLY A 50 4.01 2.66 -12.43
C GLY A 50 2.52 2.53 -12.73
N GLY A 51 2.11 2.47 -14.00
CA GLY A 51 0.70 2.42 -14.38
C GLY A 51 -0.08 1.24 -13.78
N ARG A 52 0.52 0.05 -13.76
CA ARG A 52 -0.04 -1.19 -13.18
C ARG A 52 0.58 -1.50 -11.80
N GLY A 53 1.83 -1.12 -11.59
CA GLY A 53 2.54 -1.35 -10.33
C GLY A 53 3.76 -0.46 -10.22
N SER A 54 3.94 0.23 -9.10
CA SER A 54 5.03 1.18 -8.89
C SER A 54 6.39 0.61 -9.27
N SER A 55 7.18 1.33 -10.08
CA SER A 55 8.56 0.97 -10.37
C SER A 55 9.39 1.01 -9.11
N LYS A 56 10.10 -0.08 -8.87
CA LYS A 56 10.87 -0.29 -7.64
C LYS A 56 12.00 -1.29 -7.85
N TRP A 57 13.00 -1.20 -7.00
CA TRP A 57 14.02 -2.21 -6.84
C TRP A 57 14.42 -2.35 -5.38
N GLY A 58 14.98 -3.48 -4.99
CA GLY A 58 15.37 -3.68 -3.61
C GLY A 58 16.24 -4.90 -3.41
N PHE A 59 16.82 -4.96 -2.23
CA PHE A 59 17.55 -6.12 -1.73
C PHE A 59 16.74 -6.79 -0.63
N ARG A 60 16.71 -8.12 -0.69
CA ARG A 60 16.22 -8.96 0.39
C ARG A 60 17.31 -9.94 0.77
N THR A 61 17.84 -9.79 1.97
CA THR A 61 18.84 -10.69 2.56
C THR A 61 18.15 -11.60 3.56
N VAL A 62 18.47 -12.87 3.52
CA VAL A 62 18.02 -13.88 4.50
C VAL A 62 19.24 -14.60 5.04
N GLU A 63 19.35 -14.67 6.35
CA GLU A 63 20.33 -15.43 7.08
C GLU A 63 19.63 -16.49 7.92
N ASP A 64 19.97 -17.75 7.73
CA ASP A 64 19.53 -18.83 8.60
C ASP A 64 20.39 -18.83 9.88
N LEU A 65 19.74 -18.66 11.02
CA LEU A 65 20.39 -18.62 12.34
C LEU A 65 20.39 -20.00 13.04
N GLY A 66 19.85 -21.02 12.36
CA GLY A 66 19.64 -22.33 12.94
C GLY A 66 18.43 -22.42 13.86
N GLY A 67 18.05 -23.65 14.24
CA GLY A 67 16.91 -23.87 15.16
C GLY A 67 15.55 -23.37 14.64
N GLY A 68 15.37 -23.16 13.34
CA GLY A 68 14.16 -22.59 12.76
C GLY A 68 14.07 -21.06 12.86
N LEU A 69 15.16 -20.40 13.24
CA LEU A 69 15.27 -18.94 13.29
C LEU A 69 15.90 -18.40 12.00
N SER A 70 15.47 -17.23 11.55
CA SER A 70 16.14 -16.49 10.46
C SER A 70 16.08 -14.99 10.68
N ALA A 71 17.18 -14.31 10.33
CA ALA A 71 17.22 -12.86 10.20
C ALA A 71 16.93 -12.46 8.75
N VAL A 72 16.14 -11.41 8.55
CA VAL A 72 15.81 -10.87 7.22
C VAL A 72 16.03 -9.38 7.23
N ALA A 73 16.72 -8.85 6.21
CA ALA A 73 16.74 -7.42 5.94
C ALA A 73 16.12 -7.13 4.58
N VAL A 74 15.32 -6.06 4.51
CA VAL A 74 14.70 -5.57 3.27
C VAL A 74 14.98 -4.09 3.12
N LEU A 75 15.51 -3.72 1.96
CA LEU A 75 15.72 -2.34 1.54
C LEU A 75 15.06 -2.18 0.17
N GLU A 76 13.99 -1.37 0.07
CA GLU A 76 13.22 -1.20 -1.17
C GLU A 76 13.10 0.28 -1.53
N ASN A 77 13.56 0.61 -2.73
CA ASN A 77 13.48 1.93 -3.35
C ASN A 77 12.31 1.98 -4.33
N GLY A 78 11.56 3.08 -4.32
CA GLY A 78 10.66 3.47 -5.40
C GLY A 78 11.33 4.53 -6.27
N PHE A 79 11.18 4.44 -7.58
CA PHE A 79 11.75 5.42 -8.50
C PHE A 79 10.80 5.71 -9.65
N ASP A 80 11.04 6.82 -10.31
CA ASP A 80 10.35 7.23 -11.53
C ASP A 80 11.24 6.88 -12.73
N ILE A 81 10.78 5.94 -13.57
CA ILE A 81 11.54 5.50 -14.74
C ILE A 81 11.69 6.61 -15.79
N ASN A 82 10.72 7.53 -15.89
CA ASN A 82 10.72 8.59 -16.88
C ASN A 82 11.73 9.71 -16.56
N THR A 83 12.07 9.87 -15.28
CA THR A 83 12.93 10.96 -14.80
C THR A 83 14.18 10.49 -14.07
N GLY A 84 14.24 9.24 -13.64
CA GLY A 84 15.31 8.67 -12.80
C GLY A 84 15.28 9.15 -11.34
N LYS A 85 14.27 9.92 -10.92
CA LYS A 85 14.17 10.45 -9.56
C LYS A 85 13.69 9.38 -8.58
N PHE A 86 14.13 9.48 -7.33
CA PHE A 86 13.60 8.65 -6.25
C PHE A 86 12.14 9.03 -5.94
N GLY A 87 11.31 8.02 -5.71
CA GLY A 87 9.96 8.17 -5.20
C GLY A 87 9.91 8.42 -3.68
N ASN A 88 8.71 8.35 -3.12
CA ASN A 88 8.47 8.38 -1.66
C ASN A 88 9.20 9.53 -0.95
N GLY A 89 9.04 10.76 -1.46
CA GLY A 89 9.66 11.96 -0.88
C GLY A 89 11.18 12.05 -1.10
N GLY A 90 11.71 11.45 -2.16
CA GLY A 90 13.14 11.47 -2.49
C GLY A 90 14.01 10.52 -1.66
N ARG A 91 13.41 9.58 -0.94
CA ARG A 91 14.14 8.62 -0.09
C ARG A 91 14.72 7.48 -0.90
N LEU A 92 16.01 7.13 -0.64
CA LEU A 92 16.66 5.98 -1.28
C LEU A 92 15.94 4.66 -0.97
N PHE A 93 15.47 4.45 0.25
CA PHE A 93 14.69 3.27 0.65
C PHE A 93 13.33 3.68 1.23
N GLY A 94 12.61 4.50 0.46
CA GLY A 94 11.38 5.13 0.91
C GLY A 94 10.18 4.21 1.00
N ARG A 95 10.19 3.08 0.30
CA ARG A 95 9.09 2.11 0.35
C ARG A 95 9.19 1.24 1.58
N GLN A 96 10.31 0.54 1.76
CA GLN A 96 10.57 -0.31 2.93
C GLN A 96 12.06 -0.30 3.29
N SER A 97 12.35 -0.24 4.59
CA SER A 97 13.69 -0.37 5.14
C SER A 97 13.57 -0.97 6.53
N TYR A 98 13.73 -2.29 6.66
CA TYR A 98 13.53 -2.98 7.93
C TYR A 98 14.43 -4.20 8.09
N VAL A 99 14.64 -4.59 9.34
CA VAL A 99 15.19 -5.88 9.76
C VAL A 99 14.09 -6.69 10.44
N ALA A 100 14.11 -8.01 10.25
CA ALA A 100 13.16 -8.93 10.87
C ALA A 100 13.85 -10.13 11.48
N LEU A 101 13.28 -10.63 12.57
CA LEU A 101 13.55 -11.94 13.14
C LEU A 101 12.33 -12.82 12.96
N ASN A 102 12.50 -13.95 12.29
CA ASN A 102 11.45 -14.93 12.07
C ASN A 102 11.77 -16.22 12.83
N GLY A 103 10.73 -16.91 13.26
CA GLY A 103 10.85 -18.16 13.98
C GLY A 103 9.50 -18.87 14.17
N PRO A 104 9.46 -19.93 14.99
CA PRO A 104 8.21 -20.61 15.32
C PRO A 104 7.15 -19.69 15.97
N PHE A 105 7.61 -18.58 16.57
CA PHE A 105 6.77 -17.54 17.17
C PHE A 105 6.15 -16.58 16.13
N GLY A 106 6.53 -16.66 14.86
CA GLY A 106 6.12 -15.75 13.80
C GLY A 106 7.24 -14.81 13.35
N SER A 107 6.91 -13.54 13.08
CA SER A 107 7.84 -12.53 12.54
C SER A 107 7.76 -11.23 13.31
N ILE A 108 8.89 -10.75 13.83
CA ILE A 108 9.04 -9.40 14.41
C ILE A 108 9.88 -8.58 13.44
N ARG A 109 9.40 -7.38 13.05
CA ARG A 109 10.04 -6.48 12.08
C ARG A 109 10.23 -5.10 12.66
N LEU A 110 11.40 -4.49 12.45
CA LEU A 110 11.76 -3.18 12.96
C LEU A 110 12.21 -2.27 11.81
N GLY A 111 11.59 -1.10 11.64
CA GLY A 111 12.00 -0.10 10.65
C GLY A 111 10.83 0.57 9.92
N ARG A 112 11.08 1.07 8.70
CA ARG A 112 10.05 1.67 7.84
C ARG A 112 9.37 0.58 7.02
N GLN A 113 8.04 0.54 7.08
CA GLN A 113 7.23 -0.52 6.45
C GLN A 113 5.87 0.02 6.04
N TYR A 114 5.17 -0.69 5.15
CA TYR A 114 3.74 -0.48 4.95
C TYR A 114 2.98 -0.65 6.25
N ASP A 115 1.85 0.00 6.38
CA ASP A 115 0.92 -0.24 7.48
C ASP A 115 0.15 -1.57 7.29
N LEU A 116 -0.69 -1.91 8.27
CA LEU A 116 -1.47 -3.15 8.24
C LEU A 116 -2.71 -3.06 7.35
N ILE A 117 -3.18 -1.86 6.99
CA ILE A 117 -4.24 -1.66 6.01
C ILE A 117 -3.73 -2.10 4.64
N ALA A 118 -2.59 -1.55 4.21
CA ALA A 118 -1.96 -1.92 2.94
C ALA A 118 -1.58 -3.41 2.90
N ASP A 119 -0.89 -3.92 3.93
CA ASP A 119 -0.45 -5.32 3.95
C ASP A 119 -1.61 -6.32 3.89
N SER A 120 -2.77 -5.98 4.45
CA SER A 120 -3.88 -6.93 4.60
C SER A 120 -4.99 -6.75 3.57
N LEU A 121 -5.31 -5.50 3.19
CA LEU A 121 -6.47 -5.20 2.32
C LEU A 121 -6.10 -5.01 0.86
N MET A 122 -4.87 -4.54 0.53
CA MET A 122 -4.45 -4.38 -0.86
C MET A 122 -4.59 -5.66 -1.70
N PRO A 123 -4.30 -6.88 -1.18
CA PRO A 123 -4.53 -8.12 -1.93
C PRO A 123 -5.99 -8.36 -2.35
N LEU A 124 -6.95 -7.74 -1.68
CA LEU A 124 -8.38 -7.86 -1.98
C LEU A 124 -8.87 -6.83 -2.99
N ALA A 125 -8.10 -5.75 -3.21
CA ALA A 125 -8.49 -4.59 -4.00
C ALA A 125 -8.19 -4.75 -5.50
N SER A 126 -9.02 -4.14 -6.34
CA SER A 126 -8.83 -4.04 -7.79
C SER A 126 -7.48 -3.46 -8.17
N SER A 127 -6.95 -2.56 -7.35
CA SER A 127 -5.66 -1.93 -7.56
C SER A 127 -4.51 -2.93 -7.61
N LEU A 128 -4.48 -3.96 -6.76
CA LEU A 128 -3.46 -5.02 -6.88
C LEU A 128 -3.85 -6.08 -7.90
N GLN A 129 -5.14 -6.33 -8.11
CA GLN A 129 -5.59 -7.39 -8.99
C GLN A 129 -5.35 -7.08 -10.47
N PHE A 130 -5.64 -5.84 -10.94
CA PHE A 130 -5.48 -5.48 -12.36
C PHE A 130 -5.22 -4.00 -12.63
N GLY A 131 -5.54 -3.07 -11.72
CA GLY A 131 -5.73 -1.68 -12.10
C GLY A 131 -4.66 -0.69 -11.63
N GLY A 132 -3.70 -1.12 -10.80
CA GLY A 132 -2.72 -0.21 -10.23
C GLY A 132 -3.36 0.91 -9.40
N VAL A 133 -2.61 1.97 -9.16
CA VAL A 133 -3.07 3.11 -8.36
C VAL A 133 -4.31 3.81 -8.94
N LEU A 134 -4.52 3.71 -10.25
CA LEU A 134 -5.63 4.38 -10.93
C LEU A 134 -7.00 3.84 -10.49
N THR A 135 -7.07 2.59 -10.02
CA THR A 135 -8.33 1.94 -9.63
C THR A 135 -8.55 1.90 -8.12
N THR A 136 -7.76 2.66 -7.35
CA THR A 136 -8.00 2.84 -5.91
C THR A 136 -9.29 3.60 -5.66
N ARG A 137 -9.81 3.52 -4.45
CA ARG A 137 -10.95 4.32 -4.02
C ARG A 137 -10.55 5.79 -3.95
N ALA A 138 -11.52 6.69 -3.98
CA ALA A 138 -11.34 8.13 -4.15
C ALA A 138 -10.08 8.68 -3.47
N GLY A 139 -9.10 9.08 -4.28
CA GLY A 139 -7.82 9.64 -3.85
C GLY A 139 -6.88 8.70 -3.09
N ASP A 140 -7.19 7.39 -2.95
CA ASP A 140 -6.52 6.44 -2.04
C ASP A 140 -6.51 6.93 -0.58
N VAL A 141 -7.61 7.57 -0.15
CA VAL A 141 -7.76 8.19 1.18
C VAL A 141 -7.56 7.20 2.33
N ASP A 142 -7.74 5.92 2.07
CA ASP A 142 -7.59 4.81 3.01
C ASP A 142 -6.22 4.10 2.96
N ASN A 143 -5.28 4.60 2.15
CA ASN A 143 -3.93 4.06 1.97
C ASN A 143 -3.88 2.55 1.68
N VAL A 144 -4.93 1.99 1.09
CA VAL A 144 -4.94 0.54 0.77
C VAL A 144 -3.90 0.19 -0.30
N TRP A 145 -3.62 1.11 -1.23
CA TRP A 145 -2.53 0.92 -2.19
C TRP A 145 -1.13 0.94 -1.55
N GLY A 146 -1.00 1.52 -0.33
CA GLY A 146 0.26 1.56 0.40
C GLY A 146 1.28 2.51 -0.20
N ASP A 147 0.83 3.66 -0.73
CA ASP A 147 1.74 4.67 -1.24
C ASP A 147 2.54 5.33 -0.11
N TYR A 148 1.93 5.44 1.05
CA TYR A 148 2.55 5.97 2.26
C TYR A 148 2.95 4.82 3.19
N SER A 149 4.25 4.79 3.56
CA SER A 149 4.80 3.85 4.53
C SER A 149 5.03 4.52 5.87
N VAL A 150 4.88 3.77 6.96
CA VAL A 150 5.07 4.27 8.33
C VAL A 150 6.50 4.03 8.78
N SER A 151 7.12 5.06 9.36
CA SER A 151 8.49 5.00 9.90
C SER A 151 8.50 4.56 11.36
N ASN A 152 9.67 4.13 11.86
CA ASN A 152 9.92 3.77 13.26
C ASN A 152 8.94 2.73 13.79
N THR A 153 8.62 1.71 12.98
CA THR A 153 7.64 0.69 13.34
C THR A 153 8.27 -0.53 13.99
N ILE A 154 7.53 -1.08 14.93
CA ILE A 154 7.64 -2.45 15.42
C ILE A 154 6.40 -3.16 14.89
N LYS A 155 6.58 -4.18 14.05
CA LYS A 155 5.47 -4.96 13.48
C LYS A 155 5.65 -6.43 13.79
N TYR A 156 4.57 -7.07 14.21
CA TYR A 156 4.53 -8.50 14.51
C TYR A 156 3.49 -9.20 13.67
N TYR A 157 3.81 -10.41 13.22
CA TYR A 157 2.86 -11.35 12.63
C TYR A 157 2.97 -12.70 13.30
N THR A 158 1.83 -13.31 13.65
CA THR A 158 1.79 -14.69 14.11
C THR A 158 2.18 -15.66 13.01
N PRO A 159 2.55 -16.90 13.35
CA PRO A 159 2.44 -18.01 12.42
C PRO A 159 1.01 -18.13 11.89
N VAL A 160 0.85 -18.79 10.73
CA VAL A 160 -0.47 -19.12 10.20
C VAL A 160 -1.03 -20.32 10.95
N PHE A 161 -2.20 -20.18 11.52
CA PHE A 161 -2.92 -21.25 12.19
C PHE A 161 -4.31 -21.44 11.58
N ALA A 162 -4.59 -22.61 11.03
CA ALA A 162 -5.85 -22.92 10.35
C ALA A 162 -6.26 -21.87 9.29
N GLY A 163 -5.29 -21.33 8.53
CA GLY A 163 -5.50 -20.29 7.55
C GLY A 163 -5.54 -18.86 8.11
N LEU A 164 -5.58 -18.69 9.42
CA LEU A 164 -5.60 -17.37 10.08
C LEU A 164 -4.20 -16.87 10.40
N LYS A 165 -3.94 -15.58 10.15
CA LYS A 165 -2.73 -14.86 10.54
C LYS A 165 -3.14 -13.52 11.16
N PHE A 166 -2.66 -13.25 12.37
CA PHE A 166 -2.83 -11.97 13.06
C PHE A 166 -1.62 -11.08 12.87
N GLY A 167 -1.83 -9.77 12.75
CA GLY A 167 -0.79 -8.74 12.67
C GLY A 167 -1.01 -7.64 13.70
N ALA A 168 0.08 -7.13 14.26
CA ALA A 168 0.09 -5.95 15.14
C ALA A 168 1.20 -4.99 14.72
N LEU A 169 0.96 -3.69 14.83
CA LEU A 169 1.91 -2.62 14.51
C LEU A 169 1.87 -1.56 15.62
N LEU A 170 3.06 -1.12 16.01
CA LEU A 170 3.28 0.08 16.79
C LEU A 170 4.31 0.94 16.05
N SER A 171 4.05 2.23 15.86
CA SER A 171 5.05 3.20 15.42
C SER A 171 5.29 4.25 16.49
N LEU A 172 6.55 4.69 16.59
CA LEU A 172 6.99 5.67 17.58
C LEU A 172 7.24 7.02 16.88
N GLY A 173 6.64 8.09 17.37
CA GLY A 173 6.82 9.42 16.80
C GLY A 173 8.20 10.04 17.07
N GLY A 174 8.94 9.51 18.05
CA GLY A 174 10.30 9.98 18.37
C GLY A 174 10.39 11.38 18.95
N VAL A 175 9.31 11.90 19.52
CA VAL A 175 9.24 13.27 20.09
C VAL A 175 9.57 13.23 21.59
N ALA A 176 10.66 13.86 21.98
CA ALA A 176 11.10 13.92 23.37
C ALA A 176 10.05 14.58 24.26
N GLY A 177 9.70 13.92 25.38
CA GLY A 177 8.69 14.40 26.31
C GLY A 177 7.23 14.23 25.87
N ASN A 178 6.98 13.72 24.65
CA ASN A 178 5.63 13.51 24.13
C ASN A 178 5.50 12.17 23.40
N PHE A 179 5.21 11.11 24.14
CA PHE A 179 5.08 9.75 23.62
C PHE A 179 3.90 9.58 22.64
N SER A 180 2.85 10.39 22.77
CA SER A 180 1.66 10.28 21.91
C SER A 180 1.82 10.96 20.55
N GLN A 181 2.68 11.96 20.43
CA GLN A 181 2.85 12.70 19.19
C GLN A 181 3.50 11.83 18.11
N GLY A 182 2.82 11.68 16.96
CA GLY A 182 3.29 10.88 15.84
C GLY A 182 3.25 9.37 16.08
N ARG A 183 2.70 8.90 17.22
CA ARG A 183 2.50 7.48 17.48
C ARG A 183 1.45 6.89 16.56
N GLY A 184 1.67 5.65 16.11
CA GLY A 184 0.70 4.86 15.37
C GLY A 184 0.54 3.48 15.95
N GLU A 185 -0.66 2.92 15.83
CA GLU A 185 -0.99 1.55 16.25
C GLU A 185 -1.94 0.91 15.24
N GLY A 186 -1.79 -0.38 15.02
CA GLY A 186 -2.61 -1.11 14.07
C GLY A 186 -2.75 -2.58 14.43
N LEU A 187 -3.84 -3.16 13.98
CA LEU A 187 -4.15 -4.59 14.10
C LEU A 187 -4.68 -5.11 12.77
N SER A 188 -4.40 -6.36 12.46
CA SER A 188 -5.01 -7.03 11.31
C SER A 188 -5.25 -8.51 11.57
N LEU A 189 -6.25 -9.04 10.87
CA LEU A 189 -6.54 -10.47 10.81
C LEU A 189 -6.74 -10.81 9.33
N THR A 190 -6.00 -11.80 8.85
CA THR A 190 -6.16 -12.33 7.50
C THR A 190 -6.50 -13.81 7.56
N TYR A 191 -7.33 -14.27 6.65
CA TYR A 191 -7.71 -15.67 6.46
C TYR A 191 -7.48 -16.08 5.02
N THR A 192 -6.86 -17.22 4.81
CA THR A 192 -6.75 -17.87 3.50
C THR A 192 -7.06 -19.35 3.66
N GLY A 193 -8.12 -19.81 3.03
CA GLY A 193 -8.54 -21.19 3.09
C GLY A 193 -9.48 -21.57 1.97
N GLY A 194 -9.19 -22.66 1.27
CA GLY A 194 -9.92 -23.08 0.08
C GLY A 194 -9.99 -21.94 -0.96
N PRO A 195 -11.20 -21.62 -1.48
CA PRO A 195 -11.36 -20.56 -2.48
C PRO A 195 -11.41 -19.14 -1.87
N VAL A 196 -11.37 -19.00 -0.54
CA VAL A 196 -11.64 -17.74 0.16
C VAL A 196 -10.35 -17.12 0.68
N THR A 197 -10.17 -15.82 0.40
CA THR A 197 -9.23 -14.94 1.09
C THR A 197 -10.01 -13.80 1.70
N ALA A 198 -9.86 -13.55 2.99
CA ALA A 198 -10.54 -12.47 3.69
C ALA A 198 -9.56 -11.74 4.62
N ALA A 199 -9.82 -10.46 4.87
CA ALA A 199 -9.03 -9.69 5.81
C ALA A 199 -9.86 -8.60 6.47
N ALA A 200 -9.45 -8.24 7.69
CA ALA A 200 -9.87 -7.04 8.38
C ALA A 200 -8.65 -6.37 9.00
N ALA A 201 -8.62 -5.04 9.00
CA ALA A 201 -7.52 -4.28 9.57
C ALA A 201 -8.00 -2.94 10.16
N LEU A 202 -7.25 -2.48 11.15
CA LEU A 202 -7.40 -1.19 11.81
C LEU A 202 -6.05 -0.51 11.90
N LEU A 203 -6.01 0.79 11.62
CA LEU A 203 -4.85 1.66 11.80
C LEU A 203 -5.32 2.94 12.50
N ARG A 204 -4.57 3.39 13.49
CA ARG A 204 -4.72 4.71 14.12
C ARG A 204 -3.36 5.40 14.14
N LEU A 205 -3.28 6.62 13.63
CA LEU A 205 -2.07 7.43 13.57
C LEU A 205 -2.34 8.80 14.18
N ASN A 206 -1.55 9.19 15.16
CA ASN A 206 -1.58 10.55 15.68
C ASN A 206 -0.74 11.47 14.80
N ASN A 207 -1.22 12.69 14.57
CA ASN A 207 -0.58 13.72 13.75
C ASN A 207 -0.20 13.18 12.33
N PRO A 208 -1.17 12.72 11.52
CA PRO A 208 -0.92 12.07 10.23
C PRO A 208 -0.10 12.94 9.27
N ALA A 209 -0.19 14.26 9.36
CA ALA A 209 0.63 15.17 8.58
C ALA A 209 2.13 14.82 8.67
N THR A 210 2.64 14.57 9.88
CA THR A 210 4.05 14.25 10.12
C THR A 210 4.32 12.73 10.16
N SER A 211 3.38 11.93 10.67
CA SER A 211 3.61 10.50 10.89
C SER A 211 3.37 9.63 9.64
N LEU A 212 2.57 10.11 8.69
CA LEU A 212 2.25 9.40 7.44
C LEU A 212 2.61 10.21 6.19
N TYR A 213 2.19 11.48 6.12
CA TYR A 213 2.35 12.33 4.93
C TYR A 213 3.66 13.09 4.89
N ASP A 214 4.55 12.86 5.87
CA ASP A 214 5.95 13.30 5.88
C ASP A 214 6.17 14.82 5.87
N THR A 215 5.27 15.60 6.46
CA THR A 215 5.52 17.05 6.66
C THR A 215 6.60 17.28 7.72
N THR A 216 7.22 18.45 7.68
CA THR A 216 8.30 18.82 8.62
C THR A 216 7.80 19.21 10.01
N ALA A 217 6.52 19.58 10.13
CA ALA A 217 5.94 20.02 11.40
C ALA A 217 4.45 19.68 11.50
N THR A 218 3.98 19.47 12.72
CA THR A 218 2.56 19.32 13.02
C THR A 218 1.84 20.65 12.76
N PRO A 219 0.70 20.67 12.03
CA PRO A 219 -0.09 21.87 11.79
C PRO A 219 -0.58 22.52 13.10
N VAL A 220 -0.57 23.85 13.14
CA VAL A 220 -1.07 24.67 14.25
C VAL A 220 -2.21 25.54 13.74
N ALA A 221 -3.28 25.68 14.54
CA ALA A 221 -4.47 26.47 14.20
C ALA A 221 -4.12 27.90 13.78
N GLY A 222 -4.72 28.37 12.68
CA GLY A 222 -4.54 29.70 12.13
C GLY A 222 -3.20 29.98 11.46
N THR A 223 -2.27 28.99 11.42
CA THR A 223 -0.98 29.17 10.77
C THR A 223 -0.97 28.62 9.35
N THR A 224 0.09 28.96 8.59
CA THR A 224 0.34 28.38 7.27
C THR A 224 0.77 26.91 7.41
N PHE A 225 0.16 26.05 6.64
CA PHE A 225 0.51 24.63 6.57
C PHE A 225 0.89 24.26 5.13
N THR A 226 2.12 23.77 4.94
CA THR A 226 2.55 23.20 3.67
C THR A 226 2.00 21.79 3.54
N ASN A 227 0.90 21.66 2.80
CA ASN A 227 0.21 20.40 2.63
C ASN A 227 0.86 19.59 1.48
N PRO A 228 1.37 18.39 1.73
CA PRO A 228 1.94 17.54 0.68
C PRO A 228 0.86 16.90 -0.20
N ILE A 229 -0.39 16.90 0.25
CA ILE A 229 -1.53 16.32 -0.46
C ILE A 229 -2.21 17.39 -1.30
N THR A 230 -2.24 17.16 -2.61
CA THR A 230 -2.87 18.08 -3.57
C THR A 230 -4.25 17.60 -4.03
N ASN A 231 -4.60 16.33 -3.78
CA ASN A 231 -5.90 15.77 -4.15
C ASN A 231 -7.02 16.39 -3.31
N PRO A 232 -7.97 17.14 -3.89
CA PRO A 232 -9.00 17.87 -3.17
C PRO A 232 -10.01 16.97 -2.44
N THR A 233 -10.02 15.68 -2.73
CA THR A 233 -10.87 14.70 -2.04
C THR A 233 -10.64 14.74 -0.54
N PHE A 234 -9.38 14.84 -0.06
CA PHE A 234 -9.07 14.81 1.37
C PHE A 234 -7.95 15.78 1.81
N SER A 235 -7.35 16.54 0.90
CA SER A 235 -6.25 17.46 1.26
C SER A 235 -6.63 18.44 2.39
N GLY A 236 -7.89 18.85 2.48
CA GLY A 236 -8.39 19.72 3.50
C GLY A 236 -8.44 19.12 4.91
N TYR A 237 -8.25 17.81 5.06
CA TYR A 237 -8.35 17.11 6.35
C TYR A 237 -7.01 16.61 6.89
N VAL A 238 -5.90 16.77 6.14
CA VAL A 238 -4.57 16.25 6.50
C VAL A 238 -4.01 16.87 7.79
N SER A 239 -4.50 18.04 8.20
CA SER A 239 -4.14 18.71 9.46
C SER A 239 -4.77 18.07 10.71
N ALA A 240 -5.47 16.95 10.60
CA ALA A 240 -6.11 16.26 11.72
C ALA A 240 -5.12 15.86 12.83
N HIS A 241 -5.60 15.83 14.07
CA HIS A 241 -4.84 15.26 15.19
C HIS A 241 -4.73 13.74 15.09
N THR A 242 -5.75 13.08 14.56
CA THR A 242 -5.76 11.63 14.40
C THR A 242 -6.32 11.24 13.05
N LEU A 243 -5.66 10.26 12.42
CA LEU A 243 -6.19 9.49 11.29
C LEU A 243 -6.52 8.09 11.79
N GLN A 244 -7.75 7.65 11.58
CA GLN A 244 -8.17 6.28 11.82
C GLN A 244 -8.68 5.67 10.52
N ILE A 245 -8.19 4.45 10.20
CA ILE A 245 -8.66 3.67 9.06
C ILE A 245 -9.06 2.30 9.57
N ALA A 246 -10.28 1.88 9.31
CA ALA A 246 -10.77 0.54 9.59
C ALA A 246 -11.35 -0.05 8.31
N GLY A 247 -11.09 -1.31 8.03
CA GLY A 247 -11.64 -1.92 6.83
C GLY A 247 -11.61 -3.44 6.88
N GLY A 248 -12.30 -4.03 5.92
CA GLY A 248 -12.33 -5.46 5.73
C GLY A 248 -12.99 -5.85 4.41
N GLY A 249 -12.69 -7.05 3.95
CA GLY A 249 -13.20 -7.56 2.71
C GLY A 249 -12.87 -9.02 2.49
N ALA A 250 -13.33 -9.53 1.37
CA ALA A 250 -13.04 -10.91 0.96
C ALA A 250 -13.03 -11.05 -0.56
N ASN A 251 -12.23 -12.01 -1.01
CA ASN A 251 -12.22 -12.51 -2.38
C ASN A 251 -12.60 -13.99 -2.37
N VAL A 252 -13.36 -14.40 -3.38
CA VAL A 252 -13.73 -15.79 -3.61
C VAL A 252 -13.32 -16.18 -5.03
N SER A 253 -12.54 -17.26 -5.15
CA SER A 253 -12.15 -17.86 -6.43
C SER A 253 -13.20 -18.85 -6.89
N VAL A 254 -13.76 -18.69 -8.10
CA VAL A 254 -14.75 -19.57 -8.69
C VAL A 254 -14.31 -19.90 -10.13
N GLY A 255 -13.71 -21.07 -10.31
CA GLY A 255 -13.10 -21.44 -11.60
C GLY A 255 -12.01 -20.44 -12.00
N ASN A 256 -12.17 -19.80 -13.12
CA ASN A 256 -11.23 -18.79 -13.65
C ASN A 256 -11.55 -17.36 -13.16
N ALA A 257 -12.59 -17.18 -12.37
CA ALA A 257 -12.99 -15.89 -11.82
C ALA A 257 -12.52 -15.70 -10.38
N VAL A 258 -12.18 -14.46 -10.02
CA VAL A 258 -12.08 -14.00 -8.64
C VAL A 258 -13.07 -12.87 -8.47
N LEU A 259 -13.94 -12.99 -7.47
CA LEU A 259 -14.95 -11.98 -7.11
C LEU A 259 -14.59 -11.41 -5.74
N GLY A 260 -14.61 -10.11 -5.61
CA GLY A 260 -14.18 -9.43 -4.39
C GLY A 260 -15.10 -8.30 -3.94
N VAL A 261 -15.11 -8.09 -2.64
CA VAL A 261 -15.72 -6.93 -1.99
C VAL A 261 -14.80 -6.41 -0.90
N LEU A 262 -14.68 -5.08 -0.83
CA LEU A 262 -13.87 -4.39 0.17
C LEU A 262 -14.61 -3.17 0.69
N TYR A 263 -14.58 -2.97 2.01
CA TYR A 263 -15.12 -1.79 2.67
C TYR A 263 -14.06 -1.15 3.54
N THR A 264 -13.98 0.19 3.55
CA THR A 264 -13.14 0.96 4.46
C THR A 264 -13.92 2.14 5.04
N ASN A 265 -13.63 2.45 6.30
CA ASN A 265 -14.03 3.68 6.99
C ASN A 265 -12.76 4.43 7.38
N THR A 266 -12.58 5.64 6.83
CA THR A 266 -11.45 6.52 7.13
C THR A 266 -11.97 7.76 7.84
N ARG A 267 -11.36 8.12 8.97
CA ARG A 267 -11.74 9.27 9.78
C ARG A 267 -10.52 10.13 10.05
N PHE A 268 -10.64 11.41 9.71
CA PHE A 268 -9.72 12.47 10.13
C PHE A 268 -10.33 13.16 11.32
N GLU A 269 -9.85 12.86 12.53
CA GLU A 269 -10.43 13.35 13.79
C GLU A 269 -9.69 14.59 14.25
N ASP A 270 -10.46 15.58 14.74
CA ASP A 270 -9.97 16.85 15.25
C ASP A 270 -9.09 17.59 14.24
N VAL A 271 -9.65 17.80 13.04
CA VAL A 271 -8.98 18.57 11.97
C VAL A 271 -8.70 19.99 12.46
N VAL A 272 -7.43 20.40 12.37
CA VAL A 272 -6.96 21.72 12.77
C VAL A 272 -7.18 22.70 11.62
N PRO A 273 -8.03 23.76 11.78
CA PRO A 273 -8.21 24.75 10.73
C PRO A 273 -6.91 25.55 10.51
N THR A 274 -6.52 25.63 9.25
CA THR A 274 -5.34 26.40 8.80
C THR A 274 -5.78 27.51 7.86
N SER A 275 -4.85 28.35 7.41
CA SER A 275 -5.17 29.41 6.44
C SER A 275 -5.67 28.88 5.08
N SER A 276 -5.34 27.63 4.74
CA SER A 276 -5.73 26.98 3.48
C SER A 276 -6.84 25.94 3.64
N THR A 277 -7.20 25.55 4.87
CA THR A 277 -8.17 24.50 5.17
C THR A 277 -9.04 24.91 6.33
N PRO A 278 -10.19 25.59 6.09
CA PRO A 278 -11.02 26.17 7.14
C PRO A 278 -11.86 25.12 7.91
N PHE A 279 -11.87 23.86 7.47
CA PHE A 279 -12.63 22.79 8.11
C PHE A 279 -12.12 22.51 9.53
N SER A 280 -13.03 22.25 10.46
CA SER A 280 -12.76 21.79 11.83
C SER A 280 -13.71 20.66 12.20
N GLY A 281 -13.28 19.79 13.11
CA GLY A 281 -14.07 18.64 13.56
C GLY A 281 -13.58 17.33 12.92
N THR A 282 -14.47 16.37 12.76
CA THR A 282 -14.15 15.04 12.24
C THR A 282 -14.72 14.85 10.85
N ALA A 283 -13.86 14.58 9.86
CA ALA A 283 -14.26 14.22 8.52
C ALA A 283 -14.24 12.70 8.34
N THR A 284 -15.31 12.15 7.75
CA THR A 284 -15.50 10.70 7.62
C THR A 284 -15.69 10.30 6.16
N PHE A 285 -14.97 9.23 5.76
CA PHE A 285 -15.11 8.58 4.47
C PHE A 285 -15.60 7.14 4.68
N ASN A 286 -16.60 6.74 3.92
CA ASN A 286 -17.06 5.35 3.83
C ASN A 286 -16.92 4.92 2.38
N SER A 287 -16.01 3.99 2.13
CA SER A 287 -15.71 3.51 0.77
C SER A 287 -16.08 2.04 0.64
N ILE A 288 -16.72 1.69 -0.45
CA ILE A 288 -17.00 0.31 -0.83
C ILE A 288 -16.47 0.05 -2.23
N GLU A 289 -15.88 -1.10 -2.43
CA GLU A 289 -15.43 -1.62 -3.71
C GLU A 289 -16.05 -2.99 -3.96
N ALA A 290 -16.60 -3.19 -5.16
CA ALA A 290 -16.88 -4.52 -5.71
C ALA A 290 -15.99 -4.72 -6.92
N ASN A 291 -15.29 -5.85 -6.98
CA ASN A 291 -14.34 -6.14 -8.06
C ASN A 291 -14.48 -7.58 -8.57
N ALA A 292 -14.09 -7.78 -9.80
CA ALA A 292 -14.03 -9.09 -10.43
C ALA A 292 -12.87 -9.14 -11.42
N THR A 293 -12.18 -10.28 -11.46
CA THR A 293 -11.26 -10.63 -12.53
C THR A 293 -11.67 -11.96 -13.15
N TYR A 294 -11.39 -12.12 -14.43
CA TYR A 294 -11.63 -13.37 -15.14
C TYR A 294 -10.47 -13.68 -16.08
N ARG A 295 -9.90 -14.87 -15.93
CA ARG A 295 -8.82 -15.36 -16.77
C ARG A 295 -9.40 -16.11 -17.97
N ILE A 296 -9.45 -15.42 -19.11
CA ILE A 296 -10.01 -15.93 -20.36
C ILE A 296 -9.17 -17.09 -20.90
N THR A 297 -7.83 -16.91 -20.86
CA THR A 297 -6.83 -17.93 -21.19
C THR A 297 -5.73 -17.87 -20.12
N PRO A 298 -4.80 -18.82 -20.08
CA PRO A 298 -3.65 -18.71 -19.16
C PRO A 298 -2.84 -17.41 -19.31
N ALA A 299 -2.88 -16.78 -20.50
CA ALA A 299 -2.14 -15.55 -20.79
C ALA A 299 -3.00 -14.27 -20.76
N VAL A 300 -4.34 -14.38 -20.79
CA VAL A 300 -5.25 -13.22 -20.90
C VAL A 300 -6.14 -13.12 -19.68
N MET A 301 -6.09 -12.00 -18.99
CA MET A 301 -6.97 -11.66 -17.88
C MET A 301 -7.71 -10.35 -18.18
N VAL A 302 -8.96 -10.27 -17.76
CA VAL A 302 -9.75 -9.03 -17.73
C VAL A 302 -10.23 -8.76 -16.31
N GLY A 303 -10.43 -7.49 -15.99
CA GLY A 303 -10.90 -7.06 -14.68
C GLY A 303 -11.89 -5.91 -14.78
N ALA A 304 -12.82 -5.86 -13.84
CA ALA A 304 -13.74 -4.75 -13.65
C ALA A 304 -13.92 -4.47 -12.16
N ALA A 305 -14.12 -3.20 -11.81
CA ALA A 305 -14.47 -2.81 -10.45
C ALA A 305 -15.36 -1.57 -10.44
N TYR A 306 -16.17 -1.47 -9.40
CA TYR A 306 -16.93 -0.29 -9.05
C TYR A 306 -16.57 0.14 -7.64
N ASN A 307 -16.16 1.41 -7.49
CA ASN A 307 -15.86 2.04 -6.22
C ASN A 307 -16.90 3.12 -5.92
N TYR A 308 -17.43 3.13 -4.72
CA TYR A 308 -18.25 4.21 -4.21
C TYR A 308 -17.69 4.71 -2.90
N THR A 309 -17.44 6.03 -2.81
CA THR A 309 -16.98 6.69 -1.60
C THR A 309 -17.95 7.80 -1.21
N LYS A 310 -18.53 7.68 -0.01
CA LYS A 310 -19.22 8.78 0.66
C LYS A 310 -18.23 9.46 1.59
N ALA A 311 -17.77 10.64 1.17
CA ALA A 311 -16.96 11.56 1.97
C ALA A 311 -17.85 12.42 2.89
N GLU A 312 -17.25 13.31 3.67
CA GLU A 312 -17.96 14.19 4.60
C GLU A 312 -19.09 15.00 3.92
N SER A 313 -18.74 15.72 2.86
CA SER A 313 -19.70 16.56 2.10
C SER A 313 -19.72 16.27 0.61
N ALA A 314 -19.03 15.19 0.16
CA ALA A 314 -18.95 14.78 -1.23
C ALA A 314 -19.26 13.29 -1.40
N LYS A 315 -19.49 12.89 -2.64
CA LYS A 315 -19.63 11.49 -3.06
C LYS A 315 -18.85 11.30 -4.35
N TYR A 316 -18.16 10.16 -4.42
CA TYR A 316 -17.35 9.76 -5.59
C TYR A 316 -17.82 8.39 -6.07
N SER A 317 -18.10 8.27 -7.36
CA SER A 317 -18.43 7.01 -8.02
C SER A 317 -17.39 6.75 -9.08
N GLN A 318 -16.77 5.56 -9.08
CA GLN A 318 -15.69 5.24 -9.99
C GLN A 318 -15.92 3.87 -10.61
N VAL A 319 -15.79 3.79 -11.94
CA VAL A 319 -15.80 2.54 -12.72
C VAL A 319 -14.42 2.29 -13.26
N ASN A 320 -13.92 1.08 -13.09
CA ASN A 320 -12.60 0.65 -13.47
C ASN A 320 -12.66 -0.59 -14.35
N LEU A 321 -11.90 -0.58 -15.43
CA LEU A 321 -11.75 -1.71 -16.34
C LEU A 321 -10.27 -1.96 -16.58
N GLY A 322 -9.89 -3.22 -16.76
CA GLY A 322 -8.51 -3.60 -17.06
C GLY A 322 -8.43 -4.85 -17.90
N ALA A 323 -7.38 -4.96 -18.68
CA ALA A 323 -7.00 -6.19 -19.37
C ALA A 323 -5.48 -6.36 -19.32
N GLU A 324 -5.04 -7.58 -19.15
CA GLU A 324 -3.63 -7.96 -19.09
C GLU A 324 -3.35 -9.09 -20.08
N TYR A 325 -2.18 -9.02 -20.73
CA TYR A 325 -1.64 -10.07 -21.58
C TYR A 325 -0.25 -10.44 -21.08
N ASP A 326 -0.13 -11.64 -20.53
CA ASP A 326 1.12 -12.19 -20.00
C ASP A 326 2.00 -12.66 -21.16
N LEU A 327 3.01 -11.86 -21.56
CA LEU A 327 4.05 -12.27 -22.52
C LEU A 327 4.96 -13.34 -21.92
N SER A 328 5.15 -13.28 -20.61
CA SER A 328 5.86 -14.28 -19.82
C SER A 328 5.44 -14.17 -18.34
N LYS A 329 5.98 -15.04 -17.47
CA LYS A 329 5.78 -14.93 -16.00
C LYS A 329 6.28 -13.61 -15.41
N ARG A 330 7.12 -12.85 -16.13
CA ARG A 330 7.74 -11.60 -15.65
C ARG A 330 7.33 -10.37 -16.43
N THR A 331 6.77 -10.53 -17.64
CA THR A 331 6.47 -9.43 -18.56
C THR A 331 5.00 -9.44 -18.93
N VAL A 332 4.31 -8.35 -18.66
CA VAL A 332 2.87 -8.17 -18.87
C VAL A 332 2.63 -6.91 -19.67
N LEU A 333 1.84 -7.01 -20.75
CA LEU A 333 1.21 -5.85 -21.38
C LEU A 333 -0.16 -5.63 -20.73
N TYR A 334 -0.53 -4.38 -20.55
CA TYR A 334 -1.81 -4.07 -19.91
C TYR A 334 -2.50 -2.85 -20.52
N THR A 335 -3.80 -2.80 -20.36
CA THR A 335 -4.61 -1.60 -20.52
C THR A 335 -5.50 -1.41 -19.30
N ILE A 336 -5.65 -0.16 -18.85
CA ILE A 336 -6.47 0.21 -17.70
C ILE A 336 -7.28 1.44 -18.10
N ALA A 337 -8.57 1.44 -17.81
CA ALA A 337 -9.43 2.60 -17.94
C ALA A 337 -10.15 2.86 -16.62
N ALA A 338 -10.24 4.11 -16.21
CA ALA A 338 -11.01 4.55 -15.06
C ALA A 338 -11.85 5.77 -15.43
N TRP A 339 -13.08 5.79 -14.94
CA TRP A 339 -13.97 6.93 -14.96
C TRP A 339 -14.40 7.25 -13.54
N GLU A 340 -14.31 8.52 -13.15
CA GLU A 340 -14.80 9.00 -11.86
C GLU A 340 -15.79 10.13 -12.05
N HIS A 341 -16.83 10.15 -11.22
CA HIS A 341 -17.82 11.21 -11.08
C HIS A 341 -17.93 11.64 -9.63
N ALA A 342 -17.88 12.96 -9.39
CA ALA A 342 -17.91 13.59 -8.09
C ALA A 342 -19.18 14.45 -7.91
N ILE A 343 -19.73 14.48 -6.69
CA ILE A 343 -20.91 15.31 -6.33
C ILE A 343 -20.70 15.90 -4.95
N GLY A 344 -21.13 17.13 -4.74
CA GLY A 344 -21.13 17.80 -3.44
C GLY A 344 -20.01 18.80 -3.28
N THR A 345 -19.45 18.90 -2.07
CA THR A 345 -18.38 19.83 -1.72
C THR A 345 -17.16 19.04 -1.27
N ASP A 346 -15.99 19.33 -1.85
CA ASP A 346 -14.73 18.67 -1.53
C ASP A 346 -14.15 19.12 -0.18
N SER A 347 -13.02 18.54 0.20
CA SER A 347 -12.36 18.83 1.49
C SER A 347 -11.85 20.26 1.60
N THR A 348 -11.75 21.00 0.49
CA THR A 348 -11.30 22.41 0.46
C THR A 348 -12.46 23.41 0.54
N GLY A 349 -13.71 22.91 0.61
CA GLY A 349 -14.92 23.74 0.65
C GLY A 349 -15.41 24.21 -0.73
N LYS A 350 -14.87 23.64 -1.81
CA LYS A 350 -15.27 23.96 -3.19
C LYS A 350 -16.20 22.87 -3.74
N PRO A 351 -16.95 23.16 -4.84
CA PRO A 351 -17.65 22.11 -5.55
C PRO A 351 -16.71 20.93 -5.87
N ALA A 352 -17.16 19.71 -5.54
CA ALA A 352 -16.34 18.53 -5.71
C ALA A 352 -16.07 18.27 -7.20
N VAL A 353 -14.82 18.03 -7.55
CA VAL A 353 -14.36 17.65 -8.87
C VAL A 353 -13.87 16.21 -8.86
N ALA A 354 -13.93 15.55 -10.01
CA ALA A 354 -13.32 14.23 -10.14
C ALA A 354 -11.80 14.33 -9.99
N ALA A 355 -11.23 13.44 -9.19
CA ALA A 355 -9.82 13.50 -8.79
C ALA A 355 -9.26 12.09 -8.57
N LEU A 356 -9.13 11.34 -9.66
CA LEU A 356 -8.52 10.01 -9.66
C LEU A 356 -7.15 10.05 -8.98
N ALA A 357 -6.83 9.02 -8.23
CA ALA A 357 -5.60 8.99 -7.43
C ALA A 357 -4.34 9.17 -8.31
N PHE A 358 -3.45 10.06 -7.86
CA PHE A 358 -2.20 10.42 -8.55
C PHE A 358 -2.38 10.94 -10.00
N VAL A 359 -3.57 11.46 -10.30
CA VAL A 359 -3.85 12.23 -11.52
C VAL A 359 -4.16 13.66 -11.10
N THR A 360 -3.72 14.64 -11.90
CA THR A 360 -4.14 16.03 -11.67
C THR A 360 -5.67 16.11 -11.72
N PRO A 361 -6.34 16.70 -10.72
CA PRO A 361 -7.80 16.77 -10.66
C PRO A 361 -8.39 17.39 -11.91
N SER A 362 -9.59 16.94 -12.26
CA SER A 362 -10.42 17.55 -13.30
C SER A 362 -10.84 18.97 -12.89
N SER A 363 -11.21 19.79 -13.87
CA SER A 363 -11.92 21.05 -13.62
C SER A 363 -13.44 20.88 -13.52
N THR A 364 -13.93 19.66 -13.70
CA THR A 364 -15.36 19.29 -13.65
C THR A 364 -15.58 18.10 -12.71
N ASP A 365 -16.82 17.73 -12.55
CA ASP A 365 -17.27 16.56 -11.78
C ASP A 365 -16.96 15.21 -12.45
N ASN A 366 -16.36 15.20 -13.64
CA ASN A 366 -16.04 13.97 -14.38
C ASN A 366 -14.58 13.93 -14.80
N GLN A 367 -13.97 12.74 -14.71
CA GLN A 367 -12.63 12.46 -15.25
C GLN A 367 -12.57 11.06 -15.84
N VAL A 368 -11.93 10.93 -17.01
CA VAL A 368 -11.62 9.65 -17.66
C VAL A 368 -10.13 9.55 -17.88
N VAL A 369 -9.55 8.42 -17.49
CA VAL A 369 -8.14 8.10 -17.76
C VAL A 369 -8.05 6.74 -18.44
N VAL A 370 -7.23 6.65 -19.48
CA VAL A 370 -6.89 5.39 -20.13
C VAL A 370 -5.37 5.26 -20.17
N ARG A 371 -4.87 4.10 -19.77
CA ARG A 371 -3.45 3.75 -19.79
C ARG A 371 -3.20 2.48 -20.58
N VAL A 372 -2.12 2.46 -21.36
CA VAL A 372 -1.58 1.27 -22.02
C VAL A 372 -0.10 1.19 -21.69
N GLY A 373 0.35 0.06 -21.19
CA GLY A 373 1.70 -0.03 -20.67
C GLY A 373 2.30 -1.44 -20.68
N ILE A 374 3.54 -1.48 -20.23
CA ILE A 374 4.32 -2.70 -20.06
C ILE A 374 4.93 -2.71 -18.66
N ARG A 375 4.84 -3.86 -18.01
CA ARG A 375 5.46 -4.14 -16.71
C ARG A 375 6.40 -5.32 -16.83
N HIS A 376 7.62 -5.17 -16.31
CA HIS A 376 8.61 -6.23 -16.22
C HIS A 376 9.10 -6.40 -14.79
N SER A 377 9.12 -7.64 -14.29
CA SER A 377 9.65 -7.99 -12.96
C SER A 377 10.96 -8.79 -13.12
N PHE A 378 11.94 -8.53 -12.28
CA PHE A 378 13.24 -9.21 -12.30
C PHE A 378 13.69 -9.65 -10.91
#